data_69e4a52cfe259ce3b3d91cd581369bf7
#
_entry.id   69e4a52cfe259ce3b3d91cd581369bf7
#
_cell.length_a   1.000
_cell.length_b   1.000
_cell.length_c   1.000
_cell.angle_alpha   90.00
_cell.angle_beta   90.00
_cell.angle_gamma   90.00
#
_symmetry.space_group_name_H-M   'P 1'
#
loop_
_entity.id
_entity.type
_entity.pdbx_description
1 polymer ?
#
loop_
_entity_poly.entity_id
_entity_poly.type
_entity_poly.pdbx_seq_one_letter_code
_entity_poly.pdbx_strand_id
1 'polypeptide(L)'
;QDSLSFWVAVTLKDTVSLDHRVQVNCNRVKTTKGNLKILDKTSKPLRVGVAVRQKGQDGCISSRIPGLATSNKGTLLAIFDARYDYPRDLQGNIDIALHRSTDKGVTWQPIQTVLDMGEWGGLPQKYNGVSDACILVDKNTGDIYVAGLWMHGLLDKDGKWIEGLNENSTNWTHQWKGRGSQPGTGLKETSQFMIAKSTDDGLSWGFPDNITSKTKRPEWWLFAPAPGQGITLTDGTLVFPTQGRDENGLPFSNITYSKDHGKTWVTSDPAYQDVTECSVVQLGDGALMLNMRDNRNRGNKDVNGRRICTTIDLG
;
A
#
# COMPACT_ATOMS: atom_id res chain seq x y z
N GLN A 1 20.16 37.15 -1.03
CA GLN A 1 19.96 37.15 -2.50
C GLN A 1 18.64 36.42 -2.75
N ASP A 2 17.65 37.12 -3.31
CA ASP A 2 16.38 36.54 -3.65
C ASP A 2 16.57 35.63 -4.87
N SER A 3 16.20 34.36 -4.78
CA SER A 3 16.18 33.43 -5.88
C SER A 3 14.75 33.30 -6.41
N LEU A 4 14.59 33.28 -7.73
CA LEU A 4 13.32 33.08 -8.39
C LEU A 4 13.33 31.73 -9.08
N SER A 5 12.35 30.87 -8.80
CA SER A 5 12.22 29.57 -9.42
C SER A 5 11.05 29.56 -10.43
N PHE A 6 11.28 28.95 -11.57
CA PHE A 6 10.27 28.75 -12.62
C PHE A 6 10.03 27.25 -12.85
N TRP A 7 8.78 26.89 -13.04
CA TRP A 7 8.37 25.54 -13.33
C TRP A 7 7.82 25.46 -14.76
N VAL A 8 8.24 24.46 -15.49
CA VAL A 8 7.68 24.14 -16.81
C VAL A 8 6.83 22.89 -16.66
N ALA A 9 5.53 23.02 -16.85
CA ALA A 9 4.59 21.90 -16.88
C ALA A 9 4.26 21.53 -18.33
N VAL A 10 4.14 20.26 -18.60
CA VAL A 10 3.70 19.74 -19.91
C VAL A 10 2.46 18.86 -19.70
N THR A 11 1.50 18.99 -20.62
CA THR A 11 0.35 18.08 -20.71
C THR A 11 0.64 17.06 -21.79
N LEU A 12 0.62 15.79 -21.40
CA LEU A 12 0.82 14.69 -22.34
C LEU A 12 -0.49 14.40 -23.09
N LYS A 13 -0.38 13.99 -24.36
CA LYS A 13 -1.51 13.44 -25.10
C LYS A 13 -1.80 12.02 -24.61
N ASP A 14 -3.05 11.61 -24.64
CA ASP A 14 -3.47 10.26 -24.21
C ASP A 14 -2.80 9.14 -25.03
N THR A 15 -2.34 9.46 -26.23
CA THR A 15 -1.67 8.53 -27.16
C THR A 15 -0.14 8.55 -27.06
N VAL A 16 0.45 9.27 -26.10
CA VAL A 16 1.90 9.35 -25.98
C VAL A 16 2.48 7.99 -25.56
N SER A 17 3.54 7.57 -26.22
CA SER A 17 4.29 6.37 -25.79
C SER A 17 5.07 6.66 -24.51
N LEU A 18 5.05 5.72 -23.56
CA LEU A 18 5.84 5.80 -22.34
C LEU A 18 7.35 5.82 -22.60
N ASP A 19 7.79 5.33 -23.78
CA ASP A 19 9.19 5.33 -24.19
C ASP A 19 9.68 6.70 -24.69
N HIS A 20 8.76 7.62 -25.00
CA HIS A 20 9.14 8.97 -25.35
C HIS A 20 9.85 9.68 -24.20
N ARG A 21 10.64 10.66 -24.56
CA ARG A 21 11.38 11.50 -23.62
C ARG A 21 11.00 12.95 -23.81
N VAL A 22 10.90 13.68 -22.73
CA VAL A 22 10.68 15.13 -22.71
C VAL A 22 11.97 15.79 -22.24
N GLN A 23 12.42 16.79 -22.99
CA GLN A 23 13.57 17.60 -22.64
C GLN A 23 13.19 19.06 -22.77
N VAL A 24 13.55 19.87 -21.78
CA VAL A 24 13.32 21.31 -21.79
C VAL A 24 14.67 22.01 -21.66
N ASN A 25 14.93 22.93 -22.58
CA ASN A 25 16.15 23.73 -22.56
C ASN A 25 15.80 25.21 -22.38
N CYS A 26 16.54 25.89 -21.51
CA CYS A 26 16.42 27.32 -21.35
C CYS A 26 17.40 28.03 -22.31
N ASN A 27 16.87 28.65 -23.35
CA ASN A 27 17.70 29.34 -24.33
C ASN A 27 17.96 30.81 -24.03
N ARG A 28 17.05 31.44 -23.30
CA ARG A 28 17.15 32.87 -22.94
C ARG A 28 16.29 33.22 -21.74
N VAL A 29 16.82 34.01 -20.84
CA VAL A 29 16.08 34.71 -19.79
C VAL A 29 16.25 36.20 -19.97
N LYS A 30 15.14 36.92 -20.21
CA LYS A 30 15.13 38.39 -20.36
C LYS A 30 14.49 39.01 -19.12
N THR A 31 15.13 40.01 -18.57
CA THR A 31 14.62 40.81 -17.46
C THR A 31 14.49 42.27 -17.89
N THR A 32 13.91 43.11 -17.04
CA THR A 32 13.86 44.57 -17.23
C THR A 32 15.25 45.20 -17.26
N LYS A 33 16.26 44.52 -16.71
CA LYS A 33 17.66 44.96 -16.68
C LYS A 33 18.53 44.35 -17.79
N GLY A 34 17.93 43.59 -18.72
CA GLY A 34 18.63 42.92 -19.83
C GLY A 34 18.57 41.41 -19.79
N ASN A 35 19.39 40.77 -20.63
CA ASN A 35 19.46 39.30 -20.70
C ASN A 35 20.37 38.75 -19.59
N LEU A 36 19.94 37.73 -18.92
CA LEU A 36 20.77 36.99 -17.97
C LEU A 36 21.65 35.96 -18.69
N LYS A 37 22.86 35.77 -18.17
CA LYS A 37 23.74 34.69 -18.59
C LYS A 37 23.16 33.33 -18.10
N ILE A 38 22.96 32.40 -19.03
CA ILE A 38 22.54 31.04 -18.72
C ILE A 38 23.80 30.22 -18.48
N LEU A 39 23.94 29.64 -17.29
CA LEU A 39 25.10 28.84 -16.93
C LEU A 39 24.99 27.40 -17.45
N ASP A 40 23.79 26.83 -17.42
CA ASP A 40 23.50 25.51 -17.98
C ASP A 40 22.28 25.62 -18.90
N LYS A 41 22.45 25.26 -20.17
CA LYS A 41 21.41 25.34 -21.19
C LYS A 41 20.68 24.01 -21.43
N THR A 42 21.21 22.92 -20.87
CA THR A 42 20.72 21.58 -21.18
C THR A 42 20.13 20.89 -19.96
N SER A 43 18.88 20.48 -20.06
CA SER A 43 18.30 19.56 -19.08
C SER A 43 18.54 18.10 -19.51
N LYS A 44 18.52 17.19 -18.53
CA LYS A 44 18.51 15.74 -18.86
C LYS A 44 17.15 15.38 -19.46
N PRO A 45 17.11 14.56 -20.54
CA PRO A 45 15.85 14.05 -21.05
C PRO A 45 15.16 13.17 -20.00
N LEU A 46 13.90 13.48 -19.68
CA LEU A 46 13.07 12.71 -18.78
C LEU A 46 12.18 11.76 -19.61
N ARG A 47 12.20 10.48 -19.25
CA ARG A 47 11.28 9.51 -19.82
C ARG A 47 9.85 9.83 -19.38
N VAL A 48 8.86 9.65 -20.26
CA VAL A 48 7.44 9.89 -19.95
C VAL A 48 6.99 8.96 -18.83
N GLY A 49 7.37 7.68 -18.86
CA GLY A 49 7.08 6.73 -17.82
C GLY A 49 7.64 5.35 -18.09
N VAL A 50 7.46 4.45 -17.15
CA VAL A 50 7.74 3.02 -17.29
C VAL A 50 6.50 2.27 -16.83
N ALA A 51 5.92 1.44 -17.69
CA ALA A 51 4.93 0.47 -17.25
C ALA A 51 5.68 -0.69 -16.58
N VAL A 52 5.67 -0.70 -15.25
CA VAL A 52 6.25 -1.82 -14.49
C VAL A 52 5.48 -3.11 -14.80
N ARG A 53 4.16 -2.96 -15.01
CA ARG A 53 3.28 -4.07 -15.30
C ARG A 53 2.10 -3.65 -16.18
N GLN A 54 1.65 -4.57 -17.03
CA GLN A 54 0.49 -4.39 -17.90
C GLN A 54 -0.56 -5.47 -17.60
N LYS A 55 -1.82 -5.18 -17.92
CA LYS A 55 -2.93 -6.10 -17.80
C LYS A 55 -2.67 -7.40 -18.58
N GLY A 56 -2.95 -8.54 -17.97
CA GLY A 56 -2.81 -9.87 -18.58
C GLY A 56 -1.41 -10.49 -18.48
N GLN A 57 -0.42 -9.78 -17.94
CA GLN A 57 0.90 -10.37 -17.70
C GLN A 57 0.85 -11.38 -16.56
N ASP A 58 1.62 -12.48 -16.70
CA ASP A 58 1.78 -13.56 -15.70
C ASP A 58 0.45 -14.13 -15.20
N GLY A 59 -0.56 -14.24 -16.08
CA GLY A 59 -1.88 -14.76 -15.75
C GLY A 59 -2.78 -13.81 -14.94
N CYS A 60 -2.28 -12.64 -14.53
CA CYS A 60 -3.10 -11.69 -13.78
C CYS A 60 -4.07 -10.93 -14.68
N ILE A 61 -5.35 -11.02 -14.39
CA ILE A 61 -6.37 -10.23 -15.10
C ILE A 61 -6.28 -8.74 -14.75
N SER A 62 -5.77 -8.44 -13.55
CA SER A 62 -5.59 -7.07 -13.06
C SER A 62 -4.47 -7.00 -12.04
N SER A 63 -3.73 -5.89 -12.02
CA SER A 63 -2.79 -5.55 -10.96
C SER A 63 -3.28 -4.26 -10.32
N ARG A 64 -3.44 -4.24 -8.99
CA ARG A 64 -3.97 -3.10 -8.24
C ARG A 64 -3.20 -2.88 -6.96
N ILE A 65 -3.56 -1.81 -6.25
CA ILE A 65 -3.01 -1.52 -4.91
C ILE A 65 -1.47 -1.41 -4.96
N PRO A 66 -0.91 -0.52 -5.80
CA PRO A 66 0.54 -0.42 -5.92
C PRO A 66 1.17 0.25 -4.70
N GLY A 67 2.33 -0.27 -4.29
CA GLY A 67 3.26 0.36 -3.37
C GLY A 67 4.65 0.43 -3.99
N LEU A 68 5.42 1.46 -3.64
CA LEU A 68 6.78 1.62 -4.13
C LEU A 68 7.70 2.02 -2.98
N ALA A 69 8.77 1.28 -2.78
CA ALA A 69 9.79 1.59 -1.79
C ALA A 69 11.20 1.49 -2.40
N THR A 70 12.15 2.10 -1.73
CA THR A 70 13.57 1.98 -2.06
C THR A 70 14.30 1.37 -0.89
N SER A 71 14.98 0.25 -1.13
CA SER A 71 15.79 -0.43 -0.12
C SER A 71 17.04 0.38 0.24
N ASN A 72 17.73 -0.04 1.31
CA ASN A 72 19.00 0.58 1.72
C ASN A 72 20.11 0.42 0.67
N LYS A 73 20.01 -0.58 -0.22
CA LYS A 73 20.94 -0.79 -1.34
C LYS A 73 20.55 0.01 -2.59
N GLY A 74 19.44 0.76 -2.55
CA GLY A 74 18.94 1.53 -3.69
C GLY A 74 18.09 0.73 -4.67
N THR A 75 17.74 -0.52 -4.35
CA THR A 75 16.80 -1.33 -5.13
C THR A 75 15.40 -0.75 -5.04
N LEU A 76 14.75 -0.54 -6.17
CA LEU A 76 13.34 -0.17 -6.21
C LEU A 76 12.49 -1.44 -6.09
N LEU A 77 11.48 -1.36 -5.25
CA LEU A 77 10.57 -2.46 -4.89
C LEU A 77 9.15 -2.02 -5.18
N ALA A 78 8.54 -2.53 -6.25
CA ALA A 78 7.17 -2.21 -6.65
C ALA A 78 6.26 -3.38 -6.30
N ILE A 79 5.48 -3.23 -5.22
CA ILE A 79 4.49 -4.25 -4.78
C ILE A 79 3.12 -3.95 -5.36
N PHE A 80 2.29 -4.96 -5.44
CA PHE A 80 0.90 -4.85 -5.91
C PHE A 80 0.10 -6.11 -5.56
N ASP A 81 -1.24 -5.99 -5.58
CA ASP A 81 -2.14 -7.13 -5.64
C ASP A 81 -2.10 -7.76 -7.03
N ALA A 82 -1.71 -9.02 -7.12
CA ALA A 82 -1.82 -9.84 -8.33
C ALA A 82 -3.18 -10.53 -8.33
N ARG A 83 -4.13 -10.04 -9.13
CA ARG A 83 -5.52 -10.52 -9.17
C ARG A 83 -5.72 -11.41 -10.39
N TYR A 84 -5.99 -12.69 -10.17
CA TYR A 84 -6.00 -13.68 -11.23
C TYR A 84 -7.39 -13.87 -11.87
N ASP A 85 -8.45 -13.96 -11.07
CA ASP A 85 -9.79 -14.28 -11.57
C ASP A 85 -10.62 -13.05 -11.90
N TYR A 86 -10.54 -12.02 -11.05
CA TYR A 86 -11.39 -10.82 -11.12
C TYR A 86 -10.62 -9.55 -10.77
N PRO A 87 -11.02 -8.39 -11.33
CA PRO A 87 -10.39 -7.10 -11.00
C PRO A 87 -10.88 -6.50 -9.66
N ARG A 88 -11.83 -7.16 -8.97
CA ARG A 88 -12.44 -6.70 -7.71
C ARG A 88 -11.58 -7.03 -6.50
N ASP A 89 -11.94 -6.44 -5.36
CA ASP A 89 -11.31 -6.73 -4.07
C ASP A 89 -11.70 -8.12 -3.56
N LEU A 90 -11.12 -8.53 -2.42
CA LEU A 90 -11.42 -9.81 -1.77
C LEU A 90 -12.95 -10.05 -1.57
N GLN A 91 -13.42 -11.24 -1.70
CA GLN A 91 -12.67 -12.50 -1.80
C GLN A 91 -12.39 -12.82 -3.26
N GLY A 92 -11.29 -13.50 -3.53
CA GLY A 92 -10.85 -13.94 -4.85
C GLY A 92 -9.44 -14.51 -4.79
N ASN A 93 -8.98 -15.12 -5.89
CA ASN A 93 -7.58 -15.54 -6.03
C ASN A 93 -6.70 -14.28 -6.24
N ILE A 94 -6.12 -13.82 -5.15
CA ILE A 94 -5.30 -12.61 -5.08
C ILE A 94 -4.08 -12.89 -4.22
N ASP A 95 -2.89 -12.57 -4.74
CA ASP A 95 -1.63 -12.61 -4.02
C ASP A 95 -1.03 -11.21 -3.94
N ILE A 96 -0.12 -11.00 -2.99
CA ILE A 96 0.76 -9.83 -3.04
C ILE A 96 2.04 -10.23 -3.74
N ALA A 97 2.34 -9.51 -4.81
CA ALA A 97 3.52 -9.74 -5.64
C ALA A 97 4.38 -8.47 -5.75
N LEU A 98 5.58 -8.66 -6.27
CA LEU A 98 6.63 -7.67 -6.31
C LEU A 98 7.40 -7.73 -7.62
N HIS A 99 7.78 -6.57 -8.15
CA HIS A 99 8.88 -6.41 -9.10
C HIS A 99 10.03 -5.65 -8.46
N ARG A 100 11.26 -6.04 -8.78
CA ARG A 100 12.50 -5.39 -8.31
C ARG A 100 13.23 -4.72 -9.47
N SER A 101 13.86 -3.57 -9.20
CA SER A 101 14.78 -2.91 -10.12
C SER A 101 16.04 -2.49 -9.38
N THR A 102 17.20 -2.88 -9.90
CA THR A 102 18.52 -2.50 -9.37
C THR A 102 19.23 -1.42 -10.18
N ASP A 103 18.58 -0.94 -11.24
CA ASP A 103 19.10 0.04 -12.18
C ASP A 103 18.27 1.35 -12.23
N LYS A 104 17.68 1.71 -11.07
CA LYS A 104 16.86 2.92 -10.90
C LYS A 104 15.60 2.96 -11.78
N GLY A 105 14.97 1.80 -11.98
CA GLY A 105 13.71 1.66 -12.71
C GLY A 105 13.85 1.63 -14.22
N VAL A 106 15.06 1.44 -14.75
CA VAL A 106 15.28 1.27 -16.21
C VAL A 106 14.75 -0.09 -16.65
N THR A 107 15.10 -1.14 -15.90
CA THR A 107 14.56 -2.49 -16.09
C THR A 107 13.97 -3.04 -14.79
N TRP A 108 13.04 -3.98 -14.93
CA TRP A 108 12.38 -4.63 -13.82
C TRP A 108 12.52 -6.15 -13.94
N GLN A 109 12.87 -6.79 -12.84
CA GLN A 109 12.99 -8.24 -12.75
C GLN A 109 11.61 -8.91 -12.88
N PRO A 110 11.54 -10.21 -13.20
CA PRO A 110 10.30 -10.96 -13.24
C PRO A 110 9.50 -10.84 -11.95
N ILE A 111 8.19 -11.11 -12.05
CA ILE A 111 7.30 -11.14 -10.90
C ILE A 111 7.79 -12.12 -9.84
N GLN A 112 7.68 -11.72 -8.58
CA GLN A 112 7.93 -12.55 -7.42
C GLN A 112 6.71 -12.48 -6.50
N THR A 113 6.13 -13.61 -6.14
CA THR A 113 5.06 -13.68 -5.13
C THR A 113 5.68 -13.53 -3.73
N VAL A 114 5.09 -12.67 -2.92
CA VAL A 114 5.54 -12.35 -1.56
C VAL A 114 4.60 -12.93 -0.50
N LEU A 115 3.30 -12.74 -0.70
CA LEU A 115 2.26 -13.27 0.18
C LEU A 115 1.28 -14.05 -0.69
N ASP A 116 1.24 -15.35 -0.48
CA ASP A 116 0.31 -16.30 -1.08
C ASP A 116 -0.05 -17.34 -0.01
N MET A 117 -1.33 -17.51 0.25
CA MET A 117 -1.80 -18.52 1.19
C MET A 117 -2.22 -19.81 0.50
N GLY A 118 -2.27 -19.84 -0.82
CA GLY A 118 -2.54 -21.02 -1.64
C GLY A 118 -3.86 -21.71 -1.29
N GLU A 119 -3.87 -23.01 -1.44
CA GLU A 119 -4.92 -23.87 -0.90
C GLU A 119 -4.65 -24.09 0.59
N TRP A 120 -5.49 -23.52 1.43
CA TRP A 120 -5.30 -23.57 2.86
C TRP A 120 -6.62 -23.92 3.58
N GLY A 121 -6.51 -24.70 4.70
CA GLY A 121 -7.64 -25.02 5.54
C GLY A 121 -8.74 -25.83 4.84
N GLY A 122 -8.40 -26.60 3.80
CA GLY A 122 -9.35 -27.37 2.99
C GLY A 122 -10.16 -26.53 2.00
N LEU A 123 -9.81 -25.27 1.79
CA LEU A 123 -10.45 -24.39 0.82
C LEU A 123 -9.51 -24.03 -0.34
N PRO A 124 -10.04 -23.95 -1.57
CA PRO A 124 -9.32 -23.47 -2.75
C PRO A 124 -8.75 -22.05 -2.57
N GLN A 125 -7.71 -21.74 -3.34
CA GLN A 125 -7.00 -20.46 -3.28
C GLN A 125 -7.92 -19.22 -3.42
N LYS A 126 -8.98 -19.29 -4.21
CA LYS A 126 -9.94 -18.19 -4.36
C LYS A 126 -10.65 -17.79 -3.05
N TYR A 127 -10.57 -18.62 -2.01
CA TYR A 127 -11.07 -18.33 -0.67
C TYR A 127 -9.94 -18.04 0.34
N ASN A 128 -8.72 -17.89 -0.15
CA ASN A 128 -7.53 -17.63 0.66
C ASN A 128 -6.75 -16.40 0.14
N GLY A 129 -7.42 -15.48 -0.54
CA GLY A 129 -6.76 -14.34 -1.14
C GLY A 129 -6.12 -13.39 -0.12
N VAL A 130 -5.02 -12.75 -0.53
CA VAL A 130 -4.31 -11.71 0.21
C VAL A 130 -4.29 -10.42 -0.59
N SER A 131 -4.67 -9.30 0.02
CA SER A 131 -4.83 -8.01 -0.66
C SER A 131 -4.32 -6.85 0.21
N ASP A 132 -4.42 -5.62 -0.29
CA ASP A 132 -4.03 -4.38 0.39
C ASP A 132 -2.54 -4.33 0.73
N ALA A 133 -1.72 -4.53 -0.30
CA ALA A 133 -0.27 -4.55 -0.20
C ALA A 133 0.31 -3.26 0.41
N CYS A 134 1.11 -3.40 1.46
CA CYS A 134 1.85 -2.30 2.09
C CYS A 134 3.30 -2.72 2.33
N ILE A 135 4.27 -1.93 1.83
CA ILE A 135 5.70 -2.23 1.96
C ILE A 135 6.38 -1.26 2.93
N LEU A 136 7.30 -1.77 3.75
CA LEU A 136 8.12 -0.98 4.66
C LEU A 136 9.57 -1.45 4.60
N VAL A 137 10.51 -0.52 4.57
CA VAL A 137 11.95 -0.80 4.65
C VAL A 137 12.46 -0.28 5.99
N ASP A 138 13.00 -1.16 6.81
CA ASP A 138 13.75 -0.78 8.01
C ASP A 138 15.08 -0.13 7.59
N LYS A 139 15.19 1.17 7.79
CA LYS A 139 16.36 1.94 7.39
C LYS A 139 17.61 1.62 8.22
N ASN A 140 17.45 1.03 9.41
CA ASN A 140 18.55 0.68 10.29
C ASN A 140 19.15 -0.69 9.96
N THR A 141 18.32 -1.70 9.72
CA THR A 141 18.76 -3.08 9.46
C THR A 141 18.85 -3.39 7.97
N GLY A 142 18.05 -2.71 7.13
CA GLY A 142 17.87 -3.04 5.73
C GLY A 142 16.82 -4.13 5.48
N ASP A 143 16.18 -4.63 6.53
CA ASP A 143 15.09 -5.59 6.42
C ASP A 143 13.88 -4.96 5.71
N ILE A 144 13.17 -5.75 4.93
CA ILE A 144 12.00 -5.31 4.21
C ILE A 144 10.80 -6.11 4.70
N TYR A 145 9.71 -5.40 4.99
CA TYR A 145 8.45 -5.98 5.41
C TYR A 145 7.39 -5.70 4.37
N VAL A 146 6.60 -6.72 4.02
CA VAL A 146 5.39 -6.57 3.21
C VAL A 146 4.22 -7.08 4.02
N ALA A 147 3.26 -6.19 4.23
CA ALA A 147 2.02 -6.48 4.94
C ALA A 147 0.87 -6.66 3.96
N GLY A 148 -0.10 -7.48 4.35
CA GLY A 148 -1.31 -7.73 3.59
C GLY A 148 -2.45 -8.23 4.46
N LEU A 149 -3.65 -8.19 3.90
CA LEU A 149 -4.87 -8.67 4.49
C LEU A 149 -5.24 -10.02 3.87
N TRP A 150 -5.11 -11.09 4.64
CA TRP A 150 -5.55 -12.43 4.23
C TRP A 150 -6.97 -12.70 4.70
N MET A 151 -7.76 -13.33 3.84
CA MET A 151 -9.07 -13.80 4.18
C MET A 151 -9.21 -15.29 3.89
N HIS A 152 -9.68 -16.03 4.90
CA HIS A 152 -9.96 -17.45 4.79
C HIS A 152 -11.45 -17.69 4.75
N GLY A 153 -11.96 -18.22 3.62
CA GLY A 153 -13.37 -18.55 3.44
C GLY A 153 -14.28 -17.34 3.22
N LEU A 154 -15.55 -17.50 3.52
CA LEU A 154 -16.59 -16.48 3.40
C LEU A 154 -17.48 -16.45 4.63
N LEU A 155 -17.95 -15.24 4.97
CA LEU A 155 -19.07 -15.02 5.87
C LEU A 155 -20.32 -14.64 5.06
N ASP A 156 -21.49 -15.05 5.53
CA ASP A 156 -22.75 -14.60 4.97
C ASP A 156 -23.12 -13.17 5.45
N LYS A 157 -24.27 -12.68 5.00
CA LYS A 157 -24.78 -11.35 5.39
C LYS A 157 -25.04 -11.17 6.88
N ASP A 158 -25.20 -12.29 7.61
CA ASP A 158 -25.46 -12.30 9.05
C ASP A 158 -24.18 -12.53 9.87
N GLY A 159 -23.03 -12.63 9.19
CA GLY A 159 -21.72 -12.85 9.80
C GLY A 159 -21.45 -14.28 10.21
N LYS A 160 -22.15 -15.24 9.63
CA LYS A 160 -21.92 -16.67 9.87
C LYS A 160 -20.97 -17.23 8.82
N TRP A 161 -20.10 -18.12 9.24
CA TRP A 161 -19.22 -18.87 8.37
C TRP A 161 -20.04 -19.74 7.38
N ILE A 162 -19.71 -19.62 6.09
CA ILE A 162 -20.33 -20.44 5.04
C ILE A 162 -19.58 -21.74 4.96
N GLU A 163 -20.28 -22.85 5.26
CA GLU A 163 -19.74 -24.20 5.16
C GLU A 163 -19.86 -24.77 3.74
N GLY A 164 -19.10 -25.81 3.42
CA GLY A 164 -19.20 -26.56 2.17
C GLY A 164 -18.71 -25.81 0.92
N LEU A 165 -17.91 -24.75 1.07
CA LEU A 165 -17.30 -24.07 -0.05
C LEU A 165 -16.37 -25.00 -0.83
N ASN A 166 -16.43 -24.94 -2.18
CA ASN A 166 -15.57 -25.70 -3.09
C ASN A 166 -15.31 -24.91 -4.38
N GLU A 167 -14.57 -25.46 -5.32
CA GLU A 167 -14.21 -24.82 -6.59
C GLU A 167 -15.40 -24.30 -7.40
N ASN A 168 -16.54 -24.95 -7.32
CA ASN A 168 -17.74 -24.60 -8.08
C ASN A 168 -18.64 -23.59 -7.35
N SER A 169 -18.34 -23.26 -6.09
CA SER A 169 -19.16 -22.31 -5.33
C SER A 169 -19.07 -20.91 -5.93
N THR A 170 -20.21 -20.30 -6.16
CA THR A 170 -20.36 -18.95 -6.73
C THR A 170 -20.69 -17.89 -5.69
N ASN A 171 -20.92 -18.31 -4.44
CA ASN A 171 -21.16 -17.39 -3.33
C ASN A 171 -19.97 -16.46 -3.16
N TRP A 172 -20.26 -15.17 -3.10
CA TRP A 172 -19.22 -14.17 -2.99
C TRP A 172 -19.71 -12.98 -2.18
N THR A 173 -19.05 -12.71 -1.06
CA THR A 173 -19.34 -11.60 -0.18
C THR A 173 -18.16 -10.64 -0.17
N HIS A 174 -18.44 -9.36 -0.38
CA HIS A 174 -17.40 -8.34 -0.31
C HIS A 174 -17.06 -8.08 1.16
N GLN A 175 -15.83 -8.38 1.54
CA GLN A 175 -15.36 -8.37 2.92
C GLN A 175 -15.34 -6.98 3.58
N TRP A 176 -15.31 -5.94 2.78
CA TRP A 176 -15.34 -4.56 3.26
C TRP A 176 -16.76 -4.05 3.53
N LYS A 177 -17.79 -4.81 3.14
CA LYS A 177 -19.19 -4.42 3.26
C LYS A 177 -19.91 -5.17 4.35
N GLY A 178 -20.82 -4.50 5.02
CA GLY A 178 -21.67 -5.09 6.04
C GLY A 178 -20.83 -5.81 7.11
N ARG A 179 -21.13 -7.08 7.31
CA ARG A 179 -20.47 -7.95 8.29
C ARG A 179 -19.43 -8.89 7.67
N GLY A 180 -18.75 -8.47 6.60
CA GLY A 180 -17.74 -9.28 5.91
C GLY A 180 -16.53 -9.65 6.76
N SER A 181 -16.27 -8.92 7.84
CA SER A 181 -15.26 -9.25 8.87
C SER A 181 -15.88 -8.96 10.21
N GLN A 182 -15.72 -9.85 11.18
CA GLN A 182 -16.41 -9.84 12.47
C GLN A 182 -15.46 -9.48 13.63
N PRO A 183 -15.99 -9.11 14.80
CA PRO A 183 -15.23 -9.10 16.04
C PRO A 183 -14.55 -10.45 16.30
N GLY A 184 -13.50 -10.43 17.13
CA GLY A 184 -12.65 -11.59 17.39
C GLY A 184 -11.36 -11.56 16.59
N THR A 185 -10.54 -12.60 16.70
CA THR A 185 -9.24 -12.71 16.04
C THR A 185 -9.07 -14.03 15.27
N GLY A 186 -10.10 -14.87 15.27
CA GLY A 186 -10.06 -16.20 14.64
C GLY A 186 -10.12 -16.13 13.13
N LEU A 187 -9.53 -17.14 12.47
CA LEU A 187 -9.46 -17.24 11.01
C LEU A 187 -10.82 -17.26 10.33
N LYS A 188 -11.83 -17.85 10.99
CA LYS A 188 -13.20 -17.95 10.48
C LYS A 188 -14.07 -16.73 10.81
N GLU A 189 -13.56 -15.78 11.55
CA GLU A 189 -14.33 -14.63 12.03
C GLU A 189 -13.94 -13.35 11.31
N THR A 190 -12.65 -13.14 11.12
CA THR A 190 -12.13 -11.87 10.65
C THR A 190 -10.96 -12.05 9.68
N SER A 191 -10.74 -11.04 8.88
CA SER A 191 -9.52 -10.92 8.09
C SER A 191 -8.27 -10.92 8.96
N GLN A 192 -7.17 -11.46 8.43
CA GLN A 192 -5.93 -11.65 9.14
C GLN A 192 -4.85 -10.69 8.63
N PHE A 193 -4.19 -10.01 9.53
CA PHE A 193 -3.07 -9.12 9.23
C PHE A 193 -1.78 -9.95 9.13
N MET A 194 -1.30 -10.12 7.91
CA MET A 194 -0.11 -10.92 7.60
C MET A 194 1.09 -10.03 7.30
N ILE A 195 2.28 -10.44 7.74
CA ILE A 195 3.54 -9.78 7.40
C ILE A 195 4.55 -10.81 6.91
N ALA A 196 5.11 -10.60 5.73
CA ALA A 196 6.31 -11.31 5.26
C ALA A 196 7.53 -10.41 5.41
N LYS A 197 8.69 -11.03 5.71
CA LYS A 197 9.97 -10.35 5.90
C LYS A 197 11.01 -10.85 4.93
N SER A 198 11.80 -9.93 4.36
CA SER A 198 13.03 -10.22 3.63
C SER A 198 14.23 -9.58 4.32
N THR A 199 15.33 -10.32 4.42
CA THR A 199 16.61 -9.84 4.97
C THR A 199 17.71 -9.75 3.91
N ASP A 200 17.36 -9.99 2.64
CA ASP A 200 18.30 -10.09 1.51
C ASP A 200 17.94 -9.14 0.35
N ASP A 201 17.40 -7.96 0.69
CA ASP A 201 17.04 -6.94 -0.30
C ASP A 201 15.86 -7.33 -1.19
N GLY A 202 14.92 -8.14 -0.66
CA GLY A 202 13.74 -8.60 -1.36
C GLY A 202 13.99 -9.70 -2.38
N LEU A 203 15.13 -10.40 -2.30
CA LEU A 203 15.42 -11.56 -3.15
C LEU A 203 14.66 -12.79 -2.72
N SER A 204 14.50 -12.98 -1.42
CA SER A 204 13.69 -14.05 -0.84
C SER A 204 12.85 -13.53 0.34
N TRP A 205 11.80 -14.27 0.67
CA TRP A 205 10.84 -13.90 1.70
C TRP A 205 10.63 -15.05 2.67
N GLY A 206 10.60 -14.71 3.96
CA GLY A 206 10.25 -15.65 5.00
C GLY A 206 8.78 -16.03 4.99
N PHE A 207 8.44 -17.05 5.76
CA PHE A 207 7.04 -17.44 5.96
C PHE A 207 6.24 -16.28 6.55
N PRO A 208 5.01 -16.00 6.11
CA PRO A 208 4.19 -14.93 6.65
C PRO A 208 3.88 -15.13 8.13
N ASP A 209 4.10 -14.10 8.96
CA ASP A 209 3.65 -14.05 10.35
C ASP A 209 2.25 -13.44 10.43
N ASN A 210 1.35 -14.11 11.15
CA ASN A 210 0.00 -13.62 11.42
C ASN A 210 0.03 -12.81 12.72
N ILE A 211 -0.04 -11.50 12.60
CA ILE A 211 0.01 -10.58 13.74
C ILE A 211 -1.36 -10.11 14.22
N THR A 212 -2.45 -10.66 13.70
CA THR A 212 -3.83 -10.22 14.00
C THR A 212 -4.12 -10.18 15.49
N SER A 213 -3.86 -11.29 16.22
CA SER A 213 -4.13 -11.36 17.65
C SER A 213 -3.26 -10.44 18.52
N LYS A 214 -2.14 -9.95 17.95
CA LYS A 214 -1.21 -9.02 18.63
C LYS A 214 -1.58 -7.55 18.40
N THR A 215 -2.34 -7.26 17.34
CA THR A 215 -2.55 -5.89 16.86
C THR A 215 -4.00 -5.47 16.78
N LYS A 216 -4.90 -6.38 16.40
CA LYS A 216 -6.35 -6.11 16.31
C LYS A 216 -6.98 -6.21 17.71
N ARG A 217 -7.77 -5.22 18.11
CA ARG A 217 -8.59 -5.31 19.31
C ARG A 217 -9.74 -6.30 19.07
N PRO A 218 -10.08 -7.15 20.04
CA PRO A 218 -11.11 -8.19 19.86
C PRO A 218 -12.48 -7.65 19.44
N GLU A 219 -12.85 -6.48 19.93
CA GLU A 219 -14.14 -5.81 19.62
C GLU A 219 -14.19 -5.22 18.20
N TRP A 220 -13.07 -4.96 17.55
CA TRP A 220 -13.04 -4.42 16.20
C TRP A 220 -13.49 -5.46 15.18
N TRP A 221 -14.15 -5.00 14.13
CA TRP A 221 -14.61 -5.86 13.05
C TRP A 221 -13.50 -6.19 12.05
N LEU A 222 -12.94 -5.17 11.41
CA LEU A 222 -11.85 -5.29 10.45
C LEU A 222 -10.61 -4.62 11.01
N PHE A 223 -9.43 -5.19 10.74
CA PHE A 223 -8.16 -4.50 10.92
C PHE A 223 -7.16 -4.95 9.86
N ALA A 224 -6.53 -4.00 9.16
CA ALA A 224 -5.70 -4.25 8.00
C ALA A 224 -4.60 -3.19 7.83
N PRO A 225 -3.52 -3.47 7.11
CA PRO A 225 -2.65 -2.42 6.62
C PRO A 225 -3.44 -1.48 5.70
N ALA A 226 -3.08 -0.20 5.69
CA ALA A 226 -3.50 0.70 4.62
C ALA A 226 -2.55 0.49 3.42
N PRO A 227 -3.08 0.47 2.19
CA PRO A 227 -2.28 0.22 1.00
C PRO A 227 -1.15 1.21 0.78
N GLY A 228 -0.04 0.76 0.17
CA GLY A 228 1.05 1.60 -0.27
C GLY A 228 2.36 1.36 0.46
N GLN A 229 2.76 2.26 1.37
CA GLN A 229 4.03 2.11 2.08
C GLN A 229 3.96 2.58 3.53
N GLY A 230 4.68 1.86 4.39
CA GLY A 230 5.08 2.29 5.72
C GLY A 230 6.39 3.06 5.70
N ILE A 231 6.82 3.54 6.87
CA ILE A 231 8.05 4.33 7.04
C ILE A 231 8.88 3.87 8.23
N THR A 232 10.17 4.16 8.19
CA THR A 232 11.05 4.11 9.37
C THR A 232 11.22 5.54 9.87
N LEU A 233 10.94 5.78 11.15
CA LEU A 233 11.11 7.08 11.78
C LEU A 233 12.59 7.36 12.05
N THR A 234 12.90 8.62 12.38
CA THR A 234 14.27 9.05 12.71
C THR A 234 14.87 8.35 13.93
N ASP A 235 14.03 7.88 14.85
CA ASP A 235 14.43 7.08 16.03
C ASP A 235 14.54 5.58 15.75
N GLY A 236 14.24 5.15 14.51
CA GLY A 236 14.26 3.75 14.09
C GLY A 236 12.93 3.01 14.25
N THR A 237 11.90 3.63 14.78
CA THR A 237 10.56 3.03 14.89
C THR A 237 10.01 2.75 13.49
N LEU A 238 9.53 1.54 13.28
CA LEU A 238 8.85 1.11 12.06
C LEU A 238 7.36 1.44 12.17
N VAL A 239 6.75 2.03 11.14
CA VAL A 239 5.34 2.42 11.17
C VAL A 239 4.65 1.98 9.89
N PHE A 240 3.62 1.15 10.03
CA PHE A 240 2.63 0.91 8.98
C PHE A 240 1.42 1.84 9.19
N PRO A 241 0.94 2.53 8.14
CA PRO A 241 -0.41 3.08 8.15
C PRO A 241 -1.40 1.93 8.17
N THR A 242 -2.44 2.03 8.99
CA THR A 242 -3.44 0.97 9.15
C THR A 242 -4.86 1.53 9.14
N GLN A 243 -5.82 0.65 8.91
CA GLN A 243 -7.23 0.96 8.84
C GLN A 243 -8.04 -0.16 9.51
N GLY A 244 -9.21 0.20 10.00
CA GLY A 244 -10.08 -0.79 10.63
C GLY A 244 -11.54 -0.36 10.66
N ARG A 245 -12.32 -1.18 11.37
CA ARG A 245 -13.69 -0.86 11.77
C ARG A 245 -13.81 -1.12 13.27
N ASP A 246 -14.35 -0.14 13.98
CA ASP A 246 -14.54 -0.21 15.42
C ASP A 246 -15.66 -1.23 15.82
N GLU A 247 -16.01 -1.27 17.10
CA GLU A 247 -17.04 -2.14 17.67
C GLU A 247 -18.45 -1.88 17.12
N ASN A 248 -18.67 -0.71 16.53
CA ASN A 248 -19.93 -0.32 15.88
C ASN A 248 -19.88 -0.54 14.35
N GLY A 249 -18.74 -1.03 13.82
CA GLY A 249 -18.51 -1.20 12.40
C GLY A 249 -18.17 0.10 11.67
N LEU A 250 -17.91 1.20 12.38
CA LEU A 250 -17.50 2.47 11.78
C LEU A 250 -16.04 2.41 11.34
N PRO A 251 -15.71 2.85 10.13
CA PRO A 251 -14.35 2.81 9.65
C PRO A 251 -13.47 3.86 10.36
N PHE A 252 -12.21 3.52 10.58
CA PHE A 252 -11.19 4.39 11.12
C PHE A 252 -9.83 4.17 10.45
N SER A 253 -8.92 5.11 10.64
CA SER A 253 -7.50 4.99 10.31
C SER A 253 -6.67 5.17 11.57
N ASN A 254 -5.53 4.50 11.63
CA ASN A 254 -4.55 4.62 12.70
C ASN A 254 -3.16 4.15 12.20
N ILE A 255 -2.25 3.81 13.12
CA ILE A 255 -0.95 3.24 12.82
C ILE A 255 -0.72 1.95 13.60
N THR A 256 0.08 1.06 13.01
CA THR A 256 0.69 -0.08 13.70
C THR A 256 2.20 0.07 13.61
N TYR A 257 2.90 0.02 14.75
CA TYR A 257 4.32 0.33 14.81
C TYR A 257 5.12 -0.71 15.60
N SER A 258 6.43 -0.74 15.35
CA SER A 258 7.40 -1.58 16.05
C SER A 258 8.61 -0.75 16.44
N LYS A 259 9.06 -0.89 17.71
CA LYS A 259 10.28 -0.25 18.25
C LYS A 259 11.47 -1.21 18.35
N ASP A 260 11.30 -2.45 17.88
CA ASP A 260 12.27 -3.55 18.05
C ASP A 260 12.54 -4.29 16.74
N HIS A 261 12.53 -3.54 15.63
CA HIS A 261 12.79 -4.06 14.29
C HIS A 261 11.85 -5.20 13.90
N GLY A 262 10.53 -5.00 14.12
CA GLY A 262 9.48 -5.91 13.70
C GLY A 262 9.32 -7.20 14.52
N LYS A 263 9.98 -7.31 15.70
CA LYS A 263 9.78 -8.45 16.59
C LYS A 263 8.43 -8.39 17.31
N THR A 264 8.03 -7.19 17.73
CA THR A 264 6.71 -6.92 18.26
C THR A 264 6.05 -5.75 17.55
N TRP A 265 4.72 -5.80 17.47
CA TRP A 265 3.90 -4.77 16.84
C TRP A 265 2.83 -4.27 17.79
N VAL A 266 2.64 -2.96 17.84
CA VAL A 266 1.67 -2.27 18.68
C VAL A 266 0.77 -1.42 17.82
N THR A 267 -0.52 -1.35 18.14
CA THR A 267 -1.50 -0.57 17.40
C THR A 267 -1.94 0.62 18.21
N SER A 268 -1.94 1.80 17.62
CA SER A 268 -2.42 3.04 18.24
C SER A 268 -3.94 3.06 18.39
N ASP A 269 -4.45 4.03 19.10
CA ASP A 269 -5.87 4.37 19.06
C ASP A 269 -6.29 4.85 17.67
N PRO A 270 -7.60 4.77 17.31
CA PRO A 270 -8.12 5.36 16.08
C PRO A 270 -7.84 6.88 16.04
N ALA A 271 -7.16 7.32 14.99
CA ALA A 271 -6.84 8.74 14.79
C ALA A 271 -8.07 9.56 14.37
N TYR A 272 -8.97 8.95 13.61
CA TYR A 272 -10.22 9.58 13.16
C TYR A 272 -11.22 8.51 12.70
N GLN A 273 -12.53 8.82 12.86
CA GLN A 273 -13.64 7.96 12.39
C GLN A 273 -14.15 8.39 11.01
N ASP A 274 -14.92 7.52 10.33
CA ASP A 274 -15.44 7.70 8.97
C ASP A 274 -14.34 7.92 7.91
N VAL A 275 -13.16 7.40 8.16
CA VAL A 275 -12.03 7.37 7.25
C VAL A 275 -11.56 5.94 7.04
N THR A 276 -10.80 5.69 5.97
CA THR A 276 -10.27 4.36 5.65
C THR A 276 -8.78 4.45 5.34
N GLU A 277 -8.37 4.02 4.16
CA GLU A 277 -6.98 4.00 3.70
C GLU A 277 -6.25 5.31 4.02
N CYS A 278 -5.07 5.21 4.60
CA CYS A 278 -4.26 6.37 4.96
C CYS A 278 -2.81 6.20 4.51
N SER A 279 -2.11 7.31 4.45
CA SER A 279 -0.66 7.36 4.30
C SER A 279 -0.05 8.06 5.51
N VAL A 280 1.14 7.68 5.89
CA VAL A 280 1.87 8.25 7.02
C VAL A 280 3.16 8.90 6.56
N VAL A 281 3.52 10.02 7.18
CA VAL A 281 4.80 10.70 6.98
C VAL A 281 5.28 11.31 8.29
N GLN A 282 6.59 11.31 8.52
CA GLN A 282 7.20 12.05 9.60
C GLN A 282 7.54 13.47 9.12
N LEU A 283 7.08 14.47 9.87
CA LEU A 283 7.34 15.87 9.60
C LEU A 283 8.71 16.30 10.13
N GLY A 284 9.19 17.47 9.72
CA GLY A 284 10.51 17.99 10.10
C GLY A 284 10.69 18.28 11.59
N ASP A 285 9.60 18.46 12.33
CA ASP A 285 9.56 18.60 13.79
C ASP A 285 9.47 17.26 14.54
N GLY A 286 9.46 16.15 13.81
CA GLY A 286 9.35 14.80 14.36
C GLY A 286 7.92 14.28 14.50
N ALA A 287 6.91 15.11 14.38
CA ALA A 287 5.52 14.69 14.43
C ALA A 287 5.17 13.75 13.27
N LEU A 288 4.25 12.82 13.49
CA LEU A 288 3.66 11.99 12.45
C LEU A 288 2.40 12.65 11.91
N MET A 289 2.25 12.66 10.61
CA MET A 289 1.04 13.10 9.94
C MET A 289 0.40 11.93 9.20
N LEU A 290 -0.87 11.67 9.48
CA LEU A 290 -1.72 10.75 8.70
C LEU A 290 -2.58 11.56 7.73
N ASN A 291 -2.56 11.12 6.47
CA ASN A 291 -3.43 11.64 5.42
C ASN A 291 -4.43 10.54 5.03
N MET A 292 -5.69 10.69 5.42
CA MET A 292 -6.72 9.67 5.43
C MET A 292 -7.78 9.90 4.37
N ARG A 293 -8.28 8.81 3.76
CA ARG A 293 -9.40 8.83 2.82
C ARG A 293 -10.71 9.10 3.57
N ASP A 294 -11.30 10.28 3.32
CA ASP A 294 -12.57 10.68 3.94
C ASP A 294 -13.75 10.01 3.21
N ASN A 295 -14.58 9.26 3.92
CA ASN A 295 -15.74 8.57 3.35
C ASN A 295 -17.05 9.35 3.49
N ARG A 296 -17.10 10.42 4.30
CA ARG A 296 -18.34 11.12 4.64
C ARG A 296 -19.01 11.84 3.47
N ASN A 297 -18.21 12.29 2.50
CA ASN A 297 -18.68 13.11 1.38
C ASN A 297 -18.41 12.43 0.02
N ARG A 298 -18.47 11.13 -0.06
CA ARG A 298 -18.14 10.34 -1.26
C ARG A 298 -18.87 10.79 -2.54
N GLY A 299 -20.10 11.24 -2.40
CA GLY A 299 -20.95 11.67 -3.53
C GLY A 299 -20.80 13.15 -3.91
N ASN A 300 -20.13 13.97 -3.11
CA ASN A 300 -20.00 15.40 -3.33
C ASN A 300 -18.54 15.80 -3.52
N LYS A 301 -18.15 16.05 -4.77
CA LYS A 301 -16.77 16.39 -5.13
C LYS A 301 -16.31 17.74 -4.59
N ASP A 302 -17.21 18.65 -4.31
CA ASP A 302 -16.88 20.01 -3.86
C ASP A 302 -16.44 20.04 -2.40
N VAL A 303 -16.89 19.07 -1.60
CA VAL A 303 -16.56 18.95 -0.18
C VAL A 303 -15.87 17.64 0.17
N ASN A 304 -15.62 16.77 -0.81
CA ASN A 304 -14.85 15.56 -0.62
C ASN A 304 -13.35 15.89 -0.58
N GLY A 305 -12.66 15.41 0.45
CA GLY A 305 -11.25 15.70 0.63
C GLY A 305 -10.52 14.59 1.38
N ARG A 306 -9.38 14.94 1.92
CA ARG A 306 -8.58 14.10 2.79
C ARG A 306 -8.66 14.61 4.22
N ARG A 307 -8.71 13.72 5.20
CA ARG A 307 -8.53 14.08 6.60
C ARG A 307 -7.06 14.02 6.97
N ILE A 308 -6.63 14.95 7.80
CA ILE A 308 -5.27 15.01 8.31
C ILE A 308 -5.33 15.03 9.83
N CYS A 309 -4.54 14.15 10.45
CA CYS A 309 -4.26 14.16 11.88
C CYS A 309 -2.74 14.14 12.10
N THR A 310 -2.30 14.68 13.22
CA THR A 310 -0.89 14.63 13.64
C THR A 310 -0.79 14.09 15.05
N THR A 311 0.31 13.38 15.34
CA THR A 311 0.67 12.94 16.69
C THR A 311 2.17 13.06 16.91
N ILE A 312 2.59 13.22 18.17
CA ILE A 312 4.00 13.27 18.59
C ILE A 312 4.39 12.06 19.44
N ASP A 313 3.46 11.22 19.83
CA ASP A 313 3.62 10.11 20.80
C ASP A 313 3.18 8.75 20.26
N LEU A 314 2.93 8.64 18.97
CA LEU A 314 2.44 7.43 18.28
C LEU A 314 0.95 7.10 18.52
N GLY A 315 0.19 7.99 19.18
CA GLY A 315 -1.27 7.91 19.34
C GLY A 315 -1.77 6.98 20.42
#